data_5816ea40ccbdbd941d759dca4d2514e4
#
_entry.id   5816ea40ccbdbd941d759dca4d2514e4
#
_cell.length_a   1.000
_cell.length_b   1.000
_cell.length_c   1.000
_cell.angle_alpha   90.00
_cell.angle_beta   90.00
_cell.angle_gamma   90.00
#
_symmetry.space_group_name_H-M   'P 1'
#
loop_
_entity.id
_entity.type
_entity.pdbx_description
1 polymer ?
#
loop_
_entity_poly.entity_id
_entity_poly.type
_entity_poly.pdbx_seq_one_letter_code
_entity_poly.pdbx_strand_id
1 'polypeptide(L)'
;MQIFAYLKCHHAARLVFDPSYSEIDDTQFERKDWSGFYGSEKKHVPANSLKPKGKEFIITVYVDASFAGFKLTRISRTGFVVYLNSAPIYWYSKKQGSCEISTFGSDFVALRQ
;
A
#
# COMPACT_ATOMS: atom_id res chain seq x y z
N MET A 1 -0.60 15.53 -19.82
CA MET A 1 -0.08 14.86 -21.04
C MET A 1 0.91 13.71 -20.78
N GLN A 2 1.52 13.60 -19.62
CA GLN A 2 2.47 12.50 -19.31
C GLN A 2 1.84 11.10 -19.37
N ILE A 3 0.58 10.93 -18.93
CA ILE A 3 -0.11 9.63 -18.94
C ILE A 3 -0.24 9.05 -20.35
N PHE A 4 -0.60 9.89 -21.33
CA PHE A 4 -0.72 9.42 -22.72
C PHE A 4 0.62 9.05 -23.34
N ALA A 5 1.69 9.77 -23.00
CA ALA A 5 3.05 9.40 -23.42
C ALA A 5 3.47 8.05 -22.81
N TYR A 6 3.20 7.85 -21.53
CA TYR A 6 3.44 6.58 -20.86
C TYR A 6 2.67 5.43 -21.50
N LEU A 7 1.36 5.58 -21.72
CA LEU A 7 0.53 4.56 -22.36
C LEU A 7 0.99 4.25 -23.78
N LYS A 8 1.45 5.26 -24.53
CA LYS A 8 2.01 5.05 -25.87
C LYS A 8 3.26 4.16 -25.83
N CYS A 9 4.15 4.40 -24.87
CA CYS A 9 5.37 3.60 -24.69
C CYS A 9 5.10 2.20 -24.14
N HIS A 10 4.04 2.04 -23.34
CA HIS A 10 3.71 0.81 -22.63
C HIS A 10 2.36 0.21 -23.06
N HIS A 11 1.99 0.39 -24.35
CA HIS A 11 0.70 -0.07 -24.88
C HIS A 11 0.48 -1.59 -24.80
N ALA A 12 1.56 -2.36 -24.69
CA ALA A 12 1.53 -3.83 -24.52
C ALA A 12 1.74 -4.27 -23.07
N ALA A 13 1.72 -3.35 -22.10
CA ALA A 13 1.85 -3.71 -20.70
C ALA A 13 0.69 -4.63 -20.25
N ARG A 14 1.02 -5.64 -19.47
CA ARG A 14 0.06 -6.65 -18.98
C ARG A 14 0.13 -6.68 -17.46
N LEU A 15 -1.03 -6.87 -16.82
CA LEU A 15 -1.08 -7.29 -15.44
C LEU A 15 -0.77 -8.78 -15.38
N VAL A 16 0.25 -9.14 -14.62
CA VAL A 16 0.62 -10.53 -14.40
C VAL A 16 0.17 -10.91 -13.00
N PHE A 17 -0.69 -11.92 -12.90
CA PHE A 17 -1.10 -12.51 -11.62
C PHE A 17 -0.17 -13.68 -11.30
N ASP A 18 0.96 -13.36 -10.73
CA ASP A 18 1.97 -14.33 -10.34
C ASP A 18 1.72 -14.77 -8.88
N PRO A 19 1.42 -16.06 -8.64
CA PRO A 19 1.18 -16.56 -7.28
C PRO A 19 2.47 -16.84 -6.51
N SER A 20 3.65 -16.66 -7.12
CA SER A 20 4.94 -16.83 -6.43
C SER A 20 5.08 -15.87 -5.26
N TYR A 21 5.89 -16.24 -4.27
CA TYR A 21 6.21 -15.33 -3.17
C TYR A 21 7.02 -14.15 -3.72
N SER A 22 6.65 -12.95 -3.27
CA SER A 22 7.47 -11.76 -3.54
C SER A 22 8.76 -11.86 -2.73
N GLU A 23 9.89 -11.71 -3.38
CA GLU A 23 11.17 -11.53 -2.71
C GLU A 23 11.22 -10.10 -2.16
N ILE A 24 10.73 -9.93 -0.94
CA ILE A 24 10.88 -8.67 -0.23
C ILE A 24 12.20 -8.75 0.52
N ASP A 25 13.11 -7.86 0.19
CA ASP A 25 14.35 -7.70 0.95
C ASP A 25 14.03 -7.05 2.30
N ASP A 26 13.82 -7.88 3.30
CA ASP A 26 13.53 -7.45 4.68
C ASP A 26 14.66 -6.58 5.27
N THR A 27 15.85 -6.60 4.69
CA THR A 27 16.99 -5.79 5.18
C THR A 27 16.78 -4.29 4.91
N GLN A 28 15.91 -3.94 3.96
CA GLN A 28 15.56 -2.55 3.66
C GLN A 28 14.60 -1.94 4.69
N PHE A 29 14.00 -2.76 5.55
CA PHE A 29 13.06 -2.31 6.56
C PHE A 29 13.67 -2.44 7.94
N GLU A 30 13.94 -1.31 8.57
CA GLU A 30 14.36 -1.27 9.97
C GLU A 30 13.21 -1.72 10.87
N ARG A 31 13.36 -2.89 11.50
CA ARG A 31 12.41 -3.37 12.50
C ARG A 31 12.56 -2.54 13.77
N LYS A 32 11.59 -1.67 14.03
CA LYS A 32 11.54 -0.93 15.30
C LYS A 32 11.07 -1.86 16.42
N ASP A 33 11.80 -1.86 17.52
CA ASP A 33 11.34 -2.50 18.75
C ASP A 33 10.30 -1.59 19.43
N TRP A 34 9.07 -2.05 19.46
CA TRP A 34 7.95 -1.39 20.10
C TRP A 34 7.66 -1.90 21.51
N SER A 35 8.51 -2.80 22.06
CA SER A 35 8.32 -3.41 23.37
C SER A 35 8.25 -2.37 24.50
N GLY A 36 8.97 -1.25 24.38
CA GLY A 36 8.90 -0.15 25.33
C GLY A 36 7.54 0.57 25.36
N PHE A 37 6.73 0.45 24.29
CA PHE A 37 5.41 1.08 24.21
C PHE A 37 4.28 0.09 24.45
N TYR A 38 4.36 -1.12 23.88
CA TYR A 38 3.31 -2.14 23.95
C TYR A 38 3.63 -3.24 24.99
N GLY A 39 4.80 -3.23 25.61
CA GLY A 39 5.23 -4.25 26.55
C GLY A 39 5.34 -5.62 25.88
N SER A 40 4.91 -6.66 26.60
CA SER A 40 4.86 -8.05 26.11
C SER A 40 3.49 -8.43 25.54
N GLU A 41 2.63 -7.46 25.29
CA GLU A 41 1.29 -7.72 24.76
C GLU A 41 1.36 -8.45 23.42
N LYS A 42 0.74 -9.63 23.39
CA LYS A 42 0.58 -10.43 22.18
C LYS A 42 -0.89 -10.50 21.82
N LYS A 43 -1.20 -10.25 20.57
CA LYS A 43 -2.56 -10.43 20.07
C LYS A 43 -2.90 -11.93 20.12
N HIS A 44 -3.81 -12.30 21.00
CA HIS A 44 -4.28 -13.68 21.09
C HIS A 44 -5.23 -13.99 19.93
N VAL A 45 -4.97 -15.10 19.27
CA VAL A 45 -5.91 -15.65 18.29
C VAL A 45 -7.11 -16.21 19.06
N PRO A 46 -8.36 -15.81 18.73
CA PRO A 46 -9.54 -16.34 19.40
C PRO A 46 -9.57 -17.88 19.38
N ALA A 47 -10.02 -18.49 20.48
CA ALA A 47 -10.01 -19.95 20.62
C ALA A 47 -10.86 -20.69 19.55
N ASN A 48 -11.85 -20.00 18.98
CA ASN A 48 -12.70 -20.52 17.91
C ASN A 48 -12.22 -20.18 16.49
N SER A 49 -11.01 -19.63 16.35
CA SER A 49 -10.44 -19.33 15.03
C SER A 49 -10.23 -20.61 14.24
N LEU A 50 -10.58 -20.54 12.96
CA LEU A 50 -10.35 -21.64 12.04
C LEU A 50 -8.84 -21.91 11.91
N LYS A 51 -8.46 -23.17 11.91
CA LYS A 51 -7.07 -23.56 11.66
C LYS A 51 -6.71 -23.24 10.18
N PRO A 52 -5.50 -22.77 9.92
CA PRO A 52 -5.03 -22.59 8.55
C PRO A 52 -5.13 -23.89 7.75
N LYS A 53 -5.72 -23.83 6.55
CA LYS A 53 -5.91 -25.00 5.68
C LYS A 53 -4.96 -25.05 4.50
N GLY A 54 -4.02 -24.13 4.40
CA GLY A 54 -3.15 -24.02 3.25
C GLY A 54 -1.76 -23.46 3.58
N LYS A 55 -1.05 -23.11 2.52
CA LYS A 55 0.24 -22.42 2.65
C LYS A 55 0.02 -20.99 3.11
N GLU A 56 1.02 -20.43 3.76
CA GLU A 56 1.07 -19.01 4.07
C GLU A 56 1.04 -18.18 2.77
N PHE A 57 0.56 -16.96 2.87
CA PHE A 57 0.63 -15.97 1.80
C PHE A 57 1.04 -14.62 2.39
N ILE A 58 1.66 -13.81 1.57
CA ILE A 58 2.12 -12.47 1.93
C ILE A 58 1.16 -11.46 1.32
N ILE A 59 0.63 -10.56 2.15
CA ILE A 59 -0.11 -9.38 1.69
C ILE A 59 0.84 -8.20 1.78
N THR A 60 1.10 -7.56 0.64
CA THR A 60 1.90 -6.35 0.56
C THR A 60 1.04 -5.19 0.09
N VAL A 61 1.11 -4.07 0.79
CA VAL A 61 0.36 -2.86 0.44
C VAL A 61 1.36 -1.73 0.20
N TYR A 62 1.33 -1.17 -1.00
CA TYR A 62 2.04 0.06 -1.32
C TYR A 62 1.05 1.22 -1.31
N VAL A 63 1.36 2.24 -0.54
CA VAL A 63 0.53 3.45 -0.40
C VAL A 63 1.37 4.66 -0.76
N ASP A 64 0.79 5.57 -1.52
CA ASP A 64 1.42 6.82 -1.92
C ASP A 64 0.40 7.94 -2.00
N ALA A 65 0.84 9.17 -1.79
CA ALA A 65 0.02 10.36 -2.00
C ALA A 65 0.76 11.42 -2.82
N SER A 66 0.13 11.91 -3.89
CA SER A 66 0.64 13.08 -4.59
C SER A 66 0.24 14.34 -3.82
N PHE A 67 1.21 15.04 -3.22
CA PHE A 67 0.96 16.27 -2.49
C PHE A 67 0.57 17.43 -3.44
N ALA A 68 -0.54 18.09 -3.13
CA ALA A 68 -0.99 19.33 -3.80
C ALA A 68 -0.97 19.28 -5.35
N GLY A 69 -1.24 18.10 -5.93
CA GLY A 69 -1.15 17.89 -7.37
C GLY A 69 -2.11 18.74 -8.22
N PHE A 70 -3.18 19.23 -7.62
CA PHE A 70 -4.11 20.15 -8.26
C PHE A 70 -3.74 21.60 -7.91
N LYS A 71 -3.16 22.32 -8.87
CA LYS A 71 -2.65 23.70 -8.67
C LYS A 71 -3.69 24.68 -8.12
N LEU A 72 -4.95 24.57 -8.53
CA LEU A 72 -6.03 25.48 -8.09
C LEU A 72 -6.56 25.14 -6.69
N THR A 73 -6.77 23.87 -6.39
CA THR A 73 -7.40 23.45 -5.13
C THR A 73 -6.39 22.89 -4.12
N ARG A 74 -5.15 22.65 -4.54
CA ARG A 74 -4.08 22.01 -3.76
C ARG A 74 -4.48 20.67 -3.13
N ILE A 75 -5.53 20.04 -3.67
CA ILE A 75 -5.99 18.73 -3.19
C ILE A 75 -5.01 17.66 -3.66
N SER A 76 -4.62 16.82 -2.73
CA SER A 76 -3.79 15.65 -2.95
C SER A 76 -4.60 14.49 -3.52
N ARG A 77 -3.90 13.49 -4.04
CA ARG A 77 -4.51 12.24 -4.51
C ARG A 77 -3.88 11.08 -3.76
N THR A 78 -4.72 10.22 -3.23
CA THR A 78 -4.31 8.93 -2.66
C THR A 78 -4.22 7.88 -3.76
N GLY A 79 -3.19 7.06 -3.71
CA GLY A 79 -3.06 5.83 -4.49
C GLY A 79 -2.60 4.70 -3.58
N PHE A 80 -3.13 3.50 -3.78
CA PHE A 80 -2.55 2.31 -3.20
C PHE A 80 -2.77 1.09 -4.08
N VAL A 81 -1.89 0.11 -3.91
CA VAL A 81 -1.95 -1.18 -4.58
C VAL A 81 -1.74 -2.27 -3.55
N VAL A 82 -2.60 -3.28 -3.58
CA VAL A 82 -2.52 -4.46 -2.72
C VAL A 82 -2.09 -5.65 -3.54
N TYR A 83 -1.07 -6.34 -3.07
CA TYR A 83 -0.58 -7.58 -3.64
C TYR A 83 -0.88 -8.75 -2.71
N LEU A 84 -1.22 -9.88 -3.31
CA LEU A 84 -1.22 -11.19 -2.67
C LEU A 84 -0.06 -11.99 -3.28
N ASN A 85 0.98 -12.23 -2.49
CA ASN A 85 2.28 -12.64 -3.02
C ASN A 85 2.78 -11.63 -4.07
N SER A 86 3.09 -12.07 -5.30
CA SER A 86 3.51 -11.20 -6.40
C SER A 86 2.35 -10.75 -7.31
N ALA A 87 1.10 -11.17 -7.01
CA ALA A 87 -0.08 -10.83 -7.80
C ALA A 87 -0.76 -9.55 -7.31
N PRO A 88 -0.93 -8.50 -8.12
CA PRO A 88 -1.73 -7.34 -7.77
C PRO A 88 -3.21 -7.74 -7.77
N ILE A 89 -3.87 -7.62 -6.61
CA ILE A 89 -5.28 -8.03 -6.44
C ILE A 89 -6.24 -6.87 -6.30
N TYR A 90 -5.74 -5.70 -5.87
CA TYR A 90 -6.57 -4.51 -5.71
C TYR A 90 -5.74 -3.24 -5.87
N TRP A 91 -6.32 -2.23 -6.49
CA TRP A 91 -5.72 -0.91 -6.61
C TRP A 91 -6.77 0.19 -6.53
N TYR A 92 -6.34 1.35 -6.09
CA TYR A 92 -7.21 2.48 -5.85
C TYR A 92 -6.49 3.79 -6.14
N SER A 93 -7.19 4.73 -6.72
CA SER A 93 -6.70 6.10 -6.88
C SER A 93 -7.84 7.08 -6.85
N LYS A 94 -7.82 8.00 -5.86
CA LYS A 94 -8.87 9.00 -5.67
C LYS A 94 -8.30 10.32 -5.15
N LYS A 95 -8.95 11.41 -5.46
CA LYS A 95 -8.69 12.70 -4.81
C LYS A 95 -9.03 12.60 -3.32
N GLN A 96 -8.19 13.17 -2.46
CA GLN A 96 -8.48 13.30 -1.04
C GLN A 96 -9.64 14.28 -0.82
N GLY A 97 -10.39 14.09 0.26
CA GLY A 97 -11.48 14.99 0.63
C GLY A 97 -11.01 16.25 1.36
N SER A 98 -9.78 16.27 1.84
CA SER A 98 -9.13 17.37 2.55
C SER A 98 -7.96 17.94 1.77
N CYS A 99 -7.60 19.18 2.08
CA CYS A 99 -6.38 19.83 1.59
C CYS A 99 -5.37 19.84 2.73
N GLU A 100 -4.32 19.04 2.58
CA GLU A 100 -3.26 18.96 3.59
C GLU A 100 -2.17 20.01 3.32
N ILE A 101 -1.56 20.50 4.39
CA ILE A 101 -0.53 21.54 4.33
C ILE A 101 0.88 20.97 4.15
N SER A 102 1.03 19.67 4.28
CA SER A 102 2.32 18.98 4.17
C SER A 102 2.20 17.65 3.41
N THR A 103 3.31 17.17 2.87
CA THR A 103 3.41 15.83 2.27
C THR A 103 3.07 14.76 3.29
N PHE A 104 3.61 14.86 4.50
CA PHE A 104 3.31 13.94 5.61
C PHE A 104 1.80 13.84 5.90
N GLY A 105 1.08 14.97 5.93
CA GLY A 105 -0.37 14.98 6.11
C GLY A 105 -1.09 14.23 5.01
N SER A 106 -0.68 14.44 3.76
CA SER A 106 -1.26 13.72 2.60
C SER A 106 -1.02 12.21 2.67
N ASP A 107 0.18 11.78 3.05
CA ASP A 107 0.53 10.37 3.19
C ASP A 107 -0.25 9.73 4.36
N PHE A 108 -0.39 10.44 5.47
CA PHE A 108 -1.19 9.98 6.60
C PHE A 108 -2.68 9.80 6.23
N VAL A 109 -3.26 10.71 5.45
CA VAL A 109 -4.62 10.56 4.93
C VAL A 109 -4.72 9.38 3.99
N ALA A 110 -3.69 9.12 3.18
CA ALA A 110 -3.66 7.96 2.28
C ALA A 110 -3.63 6.63 3.05
N LEU A 111 -2.85 6.56 4.14
CA LEU A 111 -2.78 5.36 4.99
C LEU A 111 -4.08 5.05 5.73
N ARG A 112 -4.95 6.05 5.92
CA ARG A 112 -6.21 5.90 6.66
C ARG A 112 -7.38 5.42 5.79
N GLN A 113 -7.23 5.39 4.47
CA GLN A 113 -8.26 4.96 3.54
C GLN A 113 -8.46 3.44 3.57
#